data_70e6a2b89152efacaa1a4c1f0ef3fd5f
#
_entry.id   70e6a2b89152efacaa1a4c1f0ef3fd5f
#
_cell.length_a   1.000
_cell.length_b   1.000
_cell.length_c   1.000
_cell.angle_alpha   90.00
_cell.angle_beta   90.00
_cell.angle_gamma   90.00
#
_symmetry.space_group_name_H-M   'P 1'
#
loop_
_entity.id
_entity.type
_entity.pdbx_description
1 polymer ?
#
loop_
_entity_poly.entity_id
_entity_poly.type
_entity_poly.pdbx_seq_one_letter_code
_entity_poly.pdbx_strand_id
1 'polypeptide(L)'
;GTWAQTFALLLSCFTILFGSTMAVREQHFKRRLAYSTVSNLSYIVLAASLMTQSGLTAALAHMLFHALIKITLFFCAGAVMVKTGRTQIEDLRGLSRVMPFTCAVYTVGAISLMGTPLLPGFVSKWLIGSAAIETGTAMGMVGVAALLISAVLTAIYLMGPAMSMYFRPL
;
A
#
# COMPACT_ATOMS: atom_id res chain seq x y z
N GLY A 1 -25.57 10.80 7.36
CA GLY A 1 -24.82 9.86 8.12
C GLY A 1 -25.67 8.89 8.89
N THR A 2 -25.43 7.60 8.63
CA THR A 2 -26.08 6.54 9.38
C THR A 2 -25.06 5.88 10.30
N TRP A 3 -25.54 5.15 11.30
CA TRP A 3 -24.64 4.37 12.16
C TRP A 3 -23.84 3.34 11.35
N ALA A 4 -24.44 2.78 10.28
CA ALA A 4 -23.74 1.83 9.38
C ALA A 4 -22.57 2.48 8.68
N GLN A 5 -22.72 3.70 8.19
CA GLN A 5 -21.63 4.47 7.56
C GLN A 5 -20.50 4.71 8.55
N THR A 6 -20.83 5.17 9.76
CA THR A 6 -19.82 5.40 10.81
C THR A 6 -19.09 4.13 11.18
N PHE A 7 -19.81 3.02 11.31
CA PHE A 7 -19.22 1.72 11.59
C PHE A 7 -18.26 1.29 10.48
N ALA A 8 -18.67 1.42 9.21
CA ALA A 8 -17.84 1.08 8.07
C ALA A 8 -16.55 1.93 8.02
N LEU A 9 -16.65 3.22 8.30
CA LEU A 9 -15.51 4.12 8.34
C LEU A 9 -14.52 3.75 9.46
N LEU A 10 -15.04 3.48 10.65
CA LEU A 10 -14.20 3.08 11.78
C LEU A 10 -13.51 1.74 11.53
N LEU A 11 -14.25 0.77 11.01
CA LEU A 11 -13.71 -0.54 10.70
C LEU A 11 -12.63 -0.45 9.61
N SER A 12 -12.86 0.38 8.59
CA SER A 12 -11.87 0.63 7.54
C SER A 12 -10.59 1.25 8.09
N CYS A 13 -10.71 2.28 8.94
CA CYS A 13 -9.56 2.90 9.58
C CYS A 13 -8.77 1.91 10.44
N PHE A 14 -9.46 1.10 11.22
CA PHE A 14 -8.82 0.05 12.02
C PHE A 14 -8.07 -0.93 11.13
N THR A 15 -8.69 -1.40 10.06
CA THR A 15 -8.09 -2.38 9.15
C THR A 15 -6.89 -1.80 8.40
N ILE A 16 -6.96 -0.52 8.01
CA ILE A 16 -5.83 0.18 7.38
C ILE A 16 -4.62 0.17 8.32
N LEU A 17 -4.82 0.58 9.56
CA LEU A 17 -3.73 0.65 10.54
C LEU A 17 -3.23 -0.73 10.93
N PHE A 18 -4.12 -1.68 11.13
CA PHE A 18 -3.77 -3.07 11.45
C PHE A 18 -2.95 -3.71 10.34
N GLY A 19 -3.44 -3.65 9.09
CA GLY A 19 -2.75 -4.23 7.93
C GLY A 19 -1.38 -3.61 7.72
N SER A 20 -1.27 -2.29 7.82
CA SER A 20 0.01 -1.58 7.67
C SER A 20 1.01 -1.95 8.78
N THR A 21 0.55 -2.03 10.02
CA THR A 21 1.40 -2.43 11.15
C THR A 21 1.89 -3.87 11.00
N MET A 22 0.99 -4.78 10.62
CA MET A 22 1.36 -6.18 10.39
C MET A 22 2.34 -6.33 9.24
N ALA A 23 2.20 -5.52 8.19
CA ALA A 23 3.13 -5.51 7.06
C ALA A 23 4.54 -5.10 7.49
N VAL A 24 4.66 -4.12 8.38
CA VAL A 24 5.96 -3.69 8.92
C VAL A 24 6.63 -4.83 9.71
N ARG A 25 5.86 -5.61 10.43
CA ARG A 25 6.36 -6.68 11.30
C ARG A 25 6.62 -7.99 10.58
N GLU A 26 6.01 -8.22 9.42
CA GLU A 26 6.11 -9.48 8.70
C GLU A 26 7.47 -9.61 8.02
N GLN A 27 8.14 -10.73 8.21
CA GLN A 27 9.45 -11.00 7.61
C GLN A 27 9.38 -11.80 6.31
N HIS A 28 8.27 -12.48 6.04
CA HIS A 28 8.07 -13.19 4.78
C HIS A 28 7.67 -12.20 3.69
N PHE A 29 8.38 -12.17 2.57
CA PHE A 29 8.22 -11.16 1.53
C PHE A 29 6.80 -11.13 0.96
N LYS A 30 6.26 -12.27 0.53
CA LYS A 30 4.90 -12.34 -0.02
C LYS A 30 3.83 -12.01 1.01
N ARG A 31 4.01 -12.44 2.27
CA ARG A 31 3.05 -12.11 3.33
C ARG A 31 3.04 -10.63 3.65
N ARG A 32 4.19 -9.98 3.60
CA ARG A 32 4.26 -8.52 3.75
C ARG A 32 3.43 -7.82 2.69
N LEU A 33 3.55 -8.25 1.44
CA LEU A 33 2.74 -7.73 0.35
C LEU A 33 1.25 -8.04 0.55
N ALA A 34 0.90 -9.20 1.08
CA ALA A 34 -0.48 -9.57 1.39
C ALA A 34 -1.09 -8.67 2.47
N TYR A 35 -0.37 -8.38 3.55
CA TYR A 35 -0.83 -7.43 4.57
C TYR A 35 -0.99 -6.02 4.00
N SER A 36 -0.09 -5.62 3.12
CA SER A 36 -0.22 -4.37 2.36
C SER A 36 -1.51 -4.35 1.54
N THR A 37 -1.89 -5.48 0.94
CA THR A 37 -3.15 -5.61 0.20
C THR A 37 -4.36 -5.40 1.11
N VAL A 38 -4.35 -5.98 2.30
CA VAL A 38 -5.42 -5.80 3.29
C VAL A 38 -5.60 -4.31 3.60
N SER A 39 -4.51 -3.61 3.86
CA SER A 39 -4.55 -2.17 4.13
C SER A 39 -5.09 -1.37 2.93
N ASN A 40 -4.62 -1.65 1.73
CA ASN A 40 -5.00 -0.90 0.53
C ASN A 40 -6.44 -1.17 0.09
N LEU A 41 -6.93 -2.40 0.24
CA LEU A 41 -8.34 -2.69 -0.01
C LEU A 41 -9.25 -1.94 0.97
N SER A 42 -8.77 -1.74 2.19
CA SER A 42 -9.51 -0.95 3.19
C SER A 42 -9.55 0.53 2.83
N TYR A 43 -8.57 1.06 2.10
CA TYR A 43 -8.68 2.42 1.52
C TYR A 43 -9.87 2.53 0.58
N ILE A 44 -10.10 1.51 -0.23
CA ILE A 44 -11.24 1.48 -1.17
C ILE A 44 -12.55 1.51 -0.39
N VAL A 45 -12.66 0.69 0.65
CA VAL A 45 -13.86 0.65 1.52
C VAL A 45 -14.05 1.98 2.23
N LEU A 46 -12.97 2.57 2.75
CA LEU A 46 -13.01 3.89 3.38
C LEU A 46 -13.58 4.95 2.43
N ALA A 47 -13.03 5.04 1.23
CA ALA A 47 -13.46 6.02 0.24
C ALA A 47 -14.92 5.80 -0.17
N ALA A 48 -15.32 4.56 -0.41
CA ALA A 48 -16.71 4.23 -0.75
C ALA A 48 -17.67 4.56 0.40
N SER A 49 -17.23 4.34 1.64
CA SER A 49 -18.04 4.60 2.83
C SER A 49 -18.28 6.08 3.11
N LEU A 50 -17.55 6.98 2.43
CA LEU A 50 -17.82 8.41 2.50
C LEU A 50 -19.18 8.76 1.89
N MET A 51 -19.73 7.89 1.06
CA MET A 51 -21.07 8.04 0.43
C MET A 51 -21.19 9.33 -0.37
N THR A 52 -20.10 9.71 -1.04
CA THR A 52 -20.05 10.88 -1.93
C THR A 52 -19.59 10.46 -3.31
N GLN A 53 -19.89 11.28 -4.33
CA GLN A 53 -19.43 11.02 -5.67
C GLN A 53 -17.89 11.06 -5.75
N SER A 54 -17.27 12.00 -5.08
CA SER A 54 -15.82 12.08 -4.99
C SER A 54 -15.22 10.85 -4.34
N GLY A 55 -15.85 10.35 -3.26
CA GLY A 55 -15.42 9.14 -2.58
C GLY A 55 -15.50 7.91 -3.46
N LEU A 56 -16.58 7.77 -4.22
CA LEU A 56 -16.75 6.65 -5.15
C LEU A 56 -15.71 6.71 -6.27
N THR A 57 -15.47 7.88 -6.83
CA THR A 57 -14.45 8.08 -7.86
C THR A 57 -13.07 7.72 -7.33
N ALA A 58 -12.74 8.16 -6.11
CA ALA A 58 -11.48 7.84 -5.46
C ALA A 58 -11.32 6.32 -5.22
N ALA A 59 -12.39 5.67 -4.78
CA ALA A 59 -12.40 4.21 -4.55
C ALA A 59 -12.10 3.45 -5.84
N LEU A 60 -12.76 3.81 -6.93
CA LEU A 60 -12.57 3.14 -8.22
C LEU A 60 -11.17 3.39 -8.78
N ALA A 61 -10.67 4.62 -8.68
CA ALA A 61 -9.31 4.96 -9.11
C ALA A 61 -8.26 4.16 -8.32
N HIS A 62 -8.42 4.11 -7.01
CA HIS A 62 -7.48 3.34 -6.18
C HIS A 62 -7.54 1.85 -6.47
N MET A 63 -8.73 1.32 -6.71
CA MET A 63 -8.90 -0.09 -7.08
C MET A 63 -8.09 -0.43 -8.33
N LEU A 64 -8.21 0.40 -9.37
CA LEU A 64 -7.51 0.18 -10.63
C LEU A 64 -5.99 0.27 -10.46
N PHE A 65 -5.52 1.37 -9.87
CA PHE A 65 -4.08 1.60 -9.73
C PHE A 65 -3.44 0.59 -8.77
N HIS A 66 -4.12 0.26 -7.68
CA HIS A 66 -3.64 -0.74 -6.73
C HIS A 66 -3.53 -2.12 -7.38
N ALA A 67 -4.51 -2.52 -8.17
CA ALA A 67 -4.47 -3.81 -8.86
C ALA A 67 -3.25 -3.93 -9.77
N LEU A 68 -2.98 -2.90 -10.57
CA LEU A 68 -1.83 -2.90 -11.47
C LEU A 68 -0.49 -2.94 -10.73
N ILE A 69 -0.35 -2.09 -9.72
CA ILE A 69 0.88 -2.01 -8.93
C ILE A 69 1.11 -3.32 -8.16
N LYS A 70 0.06 -3.84 -7.54
CA LYS A 70 0.17 -5.02 -6.68
C LYS A 70 0.49 -6.29 -7.46
N ILE A 71 -0.10 -6.46 -8.63
CA ILE A 71 0.24 -7.58 -9.52
C ILE A 71 1.73 -7.52 -9.85
N THR A 72 2.23 -6.34 -10.18
CA THR A 72 3.65 -6.14 -10.49
C THR A 72 4.54 -6.55 -9.31
N LEU A 73 4.20 -6.10 -8.11
CA LEU A 73 4.97 -6.43 -6.90
C LEU A 73 4.95 -7.93 -6.59
N PHE A 74 3.80 -8.58 -6.70
CA PHE A 74 3.69 -10.03 -6.45
C PHE A 74 4.43 -10.84 -7.49
N PHE A 75 4.41 -10.43 -8.74
CA PHE A 75 5.20 -11.10 -9.79
C PHE A 75 6.71 -10.97 -9.53
N CYS A 76 7.15 -9.81 -9.06
CA CYS A 76 8.55 -9.64 -8.65
C CYS A 76 8.92 -10.58 -7.50
N ALA A 77 8.08 -10.68 -6.47
CA ALA A 77 8.29 -11.59 -5.36
C ALA A 77 8.31 -13.05 -5.82
N GLY A 78 7.40 -13.42 -6.71
CA GLY A 78 7.35 -14.74 -7.30
C GLY A 78 8.58 -15.08 -8.12
N ALA A 79 9.04 -14.15 -8.93
CA ALA A 79 10.26 -14.32 -9.74
C ALA A 79 11.49 -14.51 -8.85
N VAL A 80 11.61 -13.76 -7.77
CA VAL A 80 12.69 -13.91 -6.80
C VAL A 80 12.66 -15.31 -6.18
N MET A 81 11.49 -15.75 -5.75
CA MET A 81 11.36 -17.07 -5.14
C MET A 81 11.69 -18.21 -6.10
N VAL A 82 11.23 -18.13 -7.35
CA VAL A 82 11.47 -19.16 -8.35
C VAL A 82 12.95 -19.22 -8.73
N LYS A 83 13.59 -18.08 -8.91
CA LYS A 83 15.00 -18.04 -9.37
C LYS A 83 16.00 -18.30 -8.26
N THR A 84 15.76 -17.77 -7.05
CA THR A 84 16.76 -17.81 -5.96
C THR A 84 16.33 -18.65 -4.76
N GLY A 85 15.06 -19.02 -4.66
CA GLY A 85 14.50 -19.69 -3.47
C GLY A 85 14.36 -18.80 -2.26
N ARG A 86 14.64 -17.50 -2.37
CA ARG A 86 14.59 -16.56 -1.26
C ARG A 86 13.15 -16.14 -0.97
N THR A 87 12.73 -16.24 0.29
CA THR A 87 11.37 -15.91 0.71
C THR A 87 11.30 -14.88 1.83
N GLN A 88 12.37 -14.71 2.59
CA GLN A 88 12.44 -13.79 3.73
C GLN A 88 12.99 -12.44 3.30
N ILE A 89 12.56 -11.38 4.00
CA ILE A 89 13.05 -10.02 3.73
C ILE A 89 14.57 -9.94 3.91
N GLU A 90 15.12 -10.63 4.91
CA GLU A 90 16.56 -10.65 5.15
C GLU A 90 17.35 -11.24 4.00
N ASP A 91 16.75 -12.16 3.26
CA ASP A 91 17.42 -12.85 2.13
C ASP A 91 17.51 -11.98 0.88
N LEU A 92 16.87 -10.79 0.87
CA LEU A 92 16.86 -9.90 -0.28
C LEU A 92 18.13 -9.05 -0.42
N ARG A 93 19.08 -9.19 0.51
CA ARG A 93 20.33 -8.43 0.48
C ARG A 93 21.08 -8.66 -0.82
N GLY A 94 21.49 -7.56 -1.46
CA GLY A 94 22.30 -7.62 -2.66
C GLY A 94 21.62 -8.26 -3.87
N LEU A 95 20.31 -8.43 -3.84
CA LEU A 95 19.56 -9.10 -4.90
C LEU A 95 19.69 -8.39 -6.25
N SER A 96 19.93 -7.08 -6.25
CA SER A 96 20.13 -6.32 -7.50
C SER A 96 21.29 -6.81 -8.35
N ARG A 97 22.26 -7.49 -7.74
CA ARG A 97 23.40 -8.08 -8.47
C ARG A 97 23.02 -9.34 -9.21
N VAL A 98 22.01 -10.05 -8.73
CA VAL A 98 21.54 -11.31 -9.31
C VAL A 98 20.37 -11.09 -10.26
N MET A 99 19.45 -10.20 -9.87
CA MET A 99 18.22 -9.91 -10.61
C MET A 99 17.98 -8.40 -10.73
N PRO A 100 18.82 -7.68 -11.48
CA PRO A 100 18.74 -6.22 -11.52
C PRO A 100 17.42 -5.70 -12.10
N PHE A 101 16.89 -6.33 -13.13
CA PHE A 101 15.63 -5.92 -13.75
C PHE A 101 14.45 -6.08 -12.80
N THR A 102 14.35 -7.22 -12.14
CA THR A 102 13.28 -7.50 -11.17
C THR A 102 13.33 -6.52 -10.00
N CYS A 103 14.53 -6.22 -9.50
CA CYS A 103 14.71 -5.23 -8.43
C CYS A 103 14.29 -3.83 -8.88
N ALA A 104 14.62 -3.44 -10.11
CA ALA A 104 14.20 -2.15 -10.67
C ALA A 104 12.67 -2.05 -10.75
N VAL A 105 12.01 -3.08 -11.27
CA VAL A 105 10.56 -3.13 -11.39
C VAL A 105 9.90 -3.08 -10.00
N TYR A 106 10.42 -3.86 -9.05
CA TYR A 106 9.93 -3.81 -7.67
C TYR A 106 10.04 -2.41 -7.08
N THR A 107 11.18 -1.75 -7.28
CA THR A 107 11.44 -0.41 -6.74
C THR A 107 10.46 0.61 -7.30
N VAL A 108 10.21 0.58 -8.60
CA VAL A 108 9.23 1.47 -9.25
C VAL A 108 7.83 1.23 -8.68
N GLY A 109 7.42 -0.03 -8.56
CA GLY A 109 6.13 -0.39 -7.97
C GLY A 109 6.01 0.04 -6.51
N ALA A 110 7.06 -0.15 -5.73
CA ALA A 110 7.09 0.25 -4.32
C ALA A 110 6.98 1.77 -4.16
N ILE A 111 7.72 2.54 -4.93
CA ILE A 111 7.66 4.00 -4.93
C ILE A 111 6.26 4.48 -5.33
N SER A 112 5.65 3.84 -6.33
CA SER A 112 4.29 4.17 -6.74
C SER A 112 3.28 3.89 -5.64
N LEU A 113 3.34 2.71 -5.02
CA LEU A 113 2.39 2.34 -3.96
C LEU A 113 2.55 3.22 -2.71
N MET A 114 3.77 3.64 -2.43
CA MET A 114 4.10 4.54 -1.34
C MET A 114 3.40 5.89 -1.44
N GLY A 115 3.07 6.32 -2.66
CA GLY A 115 2.41 7.59 -2.90
C GLY A 115 3.35 8.71 -3.31
N THR A 116 4.43 8.40 -4.02
CA THR A 116 5.32 9.42 -4.56
C THR A 116 4.61 10.25 -5.63
N PRO A 117 4.68 11.59 -5.58
CA PRO A 117 4.09 12.44 -6.62
C PRO A 117 4.53 12.04 -8.02
N LEU A 118 3.64 12.25 -9.00
CA LEU A 118 3.77 11.90 -10.42
C LEU A 118 3.54 10.42 -10.74
N LEU A 119 3.29 9.58 -9.73
CA LEU A 119 3.00 8.16 -9.93
C LEU A 119 1.53 7.85 -9.57
N PRO A 120 0.95 6.77 -10.14
CA PRO A 120 -0.47 6.45 -9.94
C PRO A 120 -0.90 6.30 -8.49
N GLY A 121 -0.04 5.76 -7.62
CA GLY A 121 -0.35 5.58 -6.22
C GLY A 121 -0.61 6.89 -5.47
N PHE A 122 0.11 7.95 -5.84
CA PHE A 122 -0.13 9.28 -5.29
C PHE A 122 -1.49 9.82 -5.72
N VAL A 123 -1.83 9.69 -7.00
CA VAL A 123 -3.08 10.22 -7.54
C VAL A 123 -4.28 9.63 -6.80
N SER A 124 -4.34 8.31 -6.65
CA SER A 124 -5.46 7.67 -5.97
C SER A 124 -5.54 8.01 -4.48
N LYS A 125 -4.41 8.06 -3.79
CA LYS A 125 -4.38 8.45 -2.38
C LYS A 125 -4.77 9.90 -2.16
N TRP A 126 -4.35 10.79 -3.06
CA TRP A 126 -4.75 12.18 -3.04
C TRP A 126 -6.27 12.32 -3.21
N LEU A 127 -6.85 11.56 -4.15
CA LEU A 127 -8.30 11.57 -4.38
C LEU A 127 -9.05 11.09 -3.13
N ILE A 128 -8.58 10.05 -2.46
CA ILE A 128 -9.20 9.55 -1.23
C ILE A 128 -9.12 10.60 -0.11
N GLY A 129 -7.95 11.19 0.10
CA GLY A 129 -7.77 12.22 1.11
C GLY A 129 -8.61 13.45 0.86
N SER A 130 -8.64 13.92 -0.40
CA SER A 130 -9.46 15.07 -0.79
C SER A 130 -10.94 14.80 -0.58
N ALA A 131 -11.43 13.62 -0.96
CA ALA A 131 -12.82 13.24 -0.78
C ALA A 131 -13.20 13.20 0.72
N ALA A 132 -12.31 12.69 1.55
CA ALA A 132 -12.54 12.65 3.00
C ALA A 132 -12.61 14.06 3.62
N ILE A 133 -11.74 14.96 3.18
CA ILE A 133 -11.73 16.36 3.64
C ILE A 133 -12.99 17.08 3.20
N GLU A 134 -13.45 16.86 1.97
CA GLU A 134 -14.65 17.48 1.42
C GLU A 134 -15.91 17.19 2.24
N THR A 135 -15.96 16.07 2.94
CA THR A 135 -17.12 15.75 3.79
C THR A 135 -17.30 16.71 4.95
N GLY A 136 -16.22 17.37 5.38
CA GLY A 136 -16.25 18.31 6.51
C GLY A 136 -16.61 17.66 7.85
N THR A 137 -16.59 16.33 7.94
CA THR A 137 -16.98 15.60 9.14
C THR A 137 -15.75 15.18 9.96
N ALA A 138 -15.95 14.97 11.27
CA ALA A 138 -14.90 14.44 12.13
C ALA A 138 -14.44 13.06 11.67
N MET A 139 -15.35 12.23 11.19
CA MET A 139 -15.03 10.90 10.68
C MET A 139 -14.18 10.95 9.41
N GLY A 140 -14.43 11.92 8.53
CA GLY A 140 -13.59 12.16 7.37
C GLY A 140 -12.15 12.50 7.77
N MET A 141 -11.98 13.32 8.80
CA MET A 141 -10.66 13.68 9.32
C MET A 141 -9.95 12.50 9.96
N VAL A 142 -10.67 11.62 10.65
CA VAL A 142 -10.11 10.37 11.17
C VAL A 142 -9.60 9.49 10.02
N GLY A 143 -10.35 9.42 8.93
CA GLY A 143 -9.93 8.71 7.73
C GLY A 143 -8.64 9.27 7.12
N VAL A 144 -8.51 10.59 7.05
CA VAL A 144 -7.28 11.25 6.57
C VAL A 144 -6.09 10.92 7.48
N ALA A 145 -6.29 10.97 8.80
CA ALA A 145 -5.24 10.63 9.75
C ALA A 145 -4.78 9.17 9.57
N ALA A 146 -5.71 8.23 9.42
CA ALA A 146 -5.40 6.82 9.16
C ALA A 146 -4.62 6.65 7.85
N LEU A 147 -5.03 7.36 6.80
CA LEU A 147 -4.35 7.34 5.51
C LEU A 147 -2.90 7.83 5.61
N LEU A 148 -2.68 8.93 6.32
CA LEU A 148 -1.33 9.50 6.48
C LEU A 148 -0.41 8.59 7.30
N ILE A 149 -0.91 8.05 8.40
CA ILE A 149 -0.13 7.11 9.23
C ILE A 149 0.23 5.87 8.41
N SER A 150 -0.73 5.34 7.69
CA SER A 150 -0.52 4.17 6.83
C SER A 150 0.45 4.47 5.69
N ALA A 151 0.45 5.68 5.14
CA ALA A 151 1.40 6.08 4.11
C ALA A 151 2.85 6.02 4.61
N VAL A 152 3.08 6.50 5.84
CA VAL A 152 4.40 6.42 6.48
C VAL A 152 4.81 4.96 6.69
N LEU A 153 3.91 4.13 7.20
CA LEU A 153 4.17 2.71 7.40
C LEU A 153 4.45 2.00 6.08
N THR A 154 3.72 2.36 5.02
CA THR A 154 3.94 1.82 3.66
C THR A 154 5.35 2.14 3.18
N ALA A 155 5.81 3.35 3.38
CA ALA A 155 7.18 3.73 3.05
C ALA A 155 8.19 2.83 3.78
N ILE A 156 7.98 2.59 5.06
CA ILE A 156 8.88 1.76 5.86
C ILE A 156 8.93 0.33 5.34
N TYR A 157 7.77 -0.33 5.15
CA TYR A 157 7.78 -1.75 4.82
C TYR A 157 8.07 -2.05 3.34
N LEU A 158 7.94 -1.08 2.44
CA LEU A 158 8.27 -1.27 1.03
C LEU A 158 9.69 -0.83 0.69
N MET A 159 10.15 0.29 1.25
CA MET A 159 11.49 0.81 0.94
C MET A 159 12.60 0.08 1.67
N GLY A 160 12.32 -0.51 2.83
CA GLY A 160 13.28 -1.34 3.53
C GLY A 160 13.86 -2.46 2.65
N PRO A 161 13.01 -3.32 2.08
CA PRO A 161 13.47 -4.36 1.13
C PRO A 161 14.18 -3.79 -0.09
N ALA A 162 13.69 -2.70 -0.67
CA ALA A 162 14.31 -2.08 -1.84
C ALA A 162 15.73 -1.62 -1.52
N MET A 163 15.94 -0.97 -0.39
CA MET A 163 17.26 -0.55 0.05
C MET A 163 18.19 -1.73 0.30
N SER A 164 17.68 -2.81 0.87
CA SER A 164 18.45 -4.05 1.07
C SER A 164 18.90 -4.66 -0.25
N MET A 165 18.04 -4.63 -1.26
CA MET A 165 18.34 -5.17 -2.60
C MET A 165 19.52 -4.46 -3.26
N TYR A 166 19.63 -3.14 -3.08
CA TYR A 166 20.64 -2.33 -3.77
C TYR A 166 21.86 -2.04 -2.93
N PHE A 167 21.71 -1.79 -1.63
CA PHE A 167 22.78 -1.20 -0.82
C PHE A 167 23.44 -2.17 0.15
N ARG A 168 22.83 -3.32 0.42
CA ARG A 168 23.46 -4.30 1.31
C ARG A 168 24.24 -5.34 0.52
N PRO A 169 25.37 -5.83 1.09
CA PRO A 169 26.13 -6.90 0.45
C PRO A 169 25.34 -8.22 0.45
N LEU A 170 25.68 -9.09 -0.50
CA LEU A 170 25.11 -10.44 -0.59
C LEU A 170 25.43 -11.26 0.66
#